data_81f813a4ac02a3a1fa66b4a91949547b
#
_entry.id   81f813a4ac02a3a1fa66b4a91949547b
#
_cell.length_a   1.000
_cell.length_b   1.000
_cell.length_c   1.000
_cell.angle_alpha   90.00
_cell.angle_beta   90.00
_cell.angle_gamma   90.00
#
_symmetry.space_group_name_H-M   'P 1'
#
loop_
_entity.id
_entity.type
_entity.pdbx_description
1 polymer ?
#
loop_
_entity_poly.entity_id
_entity_poly.type
_entity_poly.pdbx_seq_one_letter_code
_entity_poly.pdbx_strand_id
1 'polypeptide(L)'
;MSFFDSKLIGVVMQIMSDHSRVNNFLTQQTLNITFAMLTFVVFSVVLFIYNKVVFAIFLLGSILYGGWMALFLRRRKVLDYELFEQQAINNNRTYEFITSMQEIKLQDCEQRKRKEWEETQVNLFRVQQKSLKLQQTQEAGSIFINEVKNIVVTVVAATAVIQGHMTLGMMLAVQYIIGQLNSPVEQHMNFFYSSILYTSDAADD
;
A
#
# COMPACT_ATOMS: atom_id res chain seq x y z
N MET A 1 1.50 22.42 -29.91
CA MET A 1 0.06 22.73 -29.76
C MET A 1 -0.84 21.51 -30.03
N SER A 2 -0.53 20.62 -30.98
CA SER A 2 -1.37 19.46 -31.31
C SER A 2 -1.61 18.43 -30.14
N PHE A 3 -0.72 18.38 -29.19
CA PHE A 3 -0.85 17.46 -28.03
C PHE A 3 -2.03 17.84 -27.11
N PHE A 4 -2.25 19.14 -26.88
CA PHE A 4 -3.34 19.62 -26.02
C PHE A 4 -4.71 19.60 -26.70
N ASP A 5 -4.74 19.64 -28.03
CA ASP A 5 -5.99 19.56 -28.81
C ASP A 5 -6.51 18.12 -28.97
N SER A 6 -5.62 17.12 -28.83
CA SER A 6 -5.96 15.70 -29.02
C SER A 6 -6.27 14.92 -27.74
N LYS A 7 -5.89 15.42 -26.55
CA LYS A 7 -6.16 14.73 -25.28
C LYS A 7 -7.15 15.51 -24.41
N LEU A 8 -8.14 14.79 -23.90
CA LEU A 8 -9.09 15.30 -22.90
C LEU A 8 -8.33 15.88 -21.69
N ILE A 9 -8.70 17.06 -21.24
CA ILE A 9 -8.04 17.77 -20.12
C ILE A 9 -8.00 16.90 -18.85
N GLY A 10 -9.01 16.06 -18.62
CA GLY A 10 -8.99 15.11 -17.52
C GLY A 10 -7.82 14.10 -17.56
N VAL A 11 -7.43 13.68 -18.77
CA VAL A 11 -6.25 12.82 -18.96
C VAL A 11 -4.96 13.58 -18.64
N VAL A 12 -4.87 14.84 -19.05
CA VAL A 12 -3.70 15.69 -18.71
C VAL A 12 -3.60 15.93 -17.21
N MET A 13 -4.71 16.20 -16.54
CA MET A 13 -4.74 16.33 -15.08
C MET A 13 -4.34 15.03 -14.37
N GLN A 14 -4.72 13.90 -14.93
CA GLN A 14 -4.33 12.59 -14.40
C GLN A 14 -2.82 12.35 -14.56
N ILE A 15 -2.24 12.66 -15.71
CA ILE A 15 -0.79 12.57 -15.96
C ILE A 15 -0.01 13.49 -14.99
N MET A 16 -0.51 14.70 -14.72
CA MET A 16 0.10 15.60 -13.72
C MET A 16 0.04 15.00 -12.30
N SER A 17 -1.07 14.35 -11.94
CA SER A 17 -1.19 13.63 -10.67
C SER A 17 -0.20 12.47 -10.58
N ASP A 18 -0.01 11.73 -11.66
CA ASP A 18 0.96 10.62 -11.71
C ASP A 18 2.40 11.11 -11.61
N HIS A 19 2.74 12.24 -12.21
CA HIS A 19 4.06 12.86 -12.01
C HIS A 19 4.32 13.18 -10.52
N SER A 20 3.34 13.70 -9.81
CA SER A 20 3.43 13.92 -8.36
C SER A 20 3.63 12.61 -7.58
N ARG A 21 2.94 11.53 -7.97
CA ARG A 21 3.10 10.19 -7.38
C ARG A 21 4.52 9.64 -7.61
N VAL A 22 5.06 9.77 -8.83
CA VAL A 22 6.43 9.37 -9.18
C VAL A 22 7.46 10.15 -8.37
N ASN A 23 7.28 11.45 -8.23
CA ASN A 23 8.19 12.29 -7.43
C ASN A 23 8.18 11.89 -5.94
N ASN A 24 7.01 11.63 -5.37
CA ASN A 24 6.88 11.13 -3.99
C ASN A 24 7.52 9.74 -3.83
N PHE A 25 7.36 8.86 -4.82
CA PHE A 25 8.01 7.55 -4.81
C PHE A 25 9.54 7.67 -4.83
N LEU A 26 10.10 8.46 -5.73
CA LEU A 26 11.54 8.62 -5.86
C LEU A 26 12.17 9.32 -4.65
N THR A 27 11.49 10.29 -4.05
CA THR A 27 12.09 11.11 -2.99
C THR A 27 11.81 10.54 -1.60
N GLN A 28 10.55 10.29 -1.25
CA GLN A 28 10.21 9.86 0.11
C GLN A 28 10.32 8.36 0.30
N GLN A 29 9.82 7.57 -0.65
CA GLN A 29 9.80 6.11 -0.46
C GLN A 29 11.20 5.51 -0.56
N THR A 30 12.05 5.99 -1.48
CA THR A 30 13.43 5.50 -1.61
C THR A 30 14.25 5.82 -0.37
N LEU A 31 14.08 7.00 0.21
CA LEU A 31 14.78 7.39 1.43
C LEU A 31 14.31 6.55 2.62
N ASN A 32 13.01 6.39 2.77
CA ASN A 32 12.42 5.57 3.84
C ASN A 32 12.84 4.10 3.75
N ILE A 33 12.87 3.51 2.54
CA ILE A 33 13.28 2.11 2.37
C ILE A 33 14.76 1.91 2.69
N THR A 34 15.61 2.89 2.37
CA THR A 34 17.05 2.83 2.69
C THR A 34 17.27 2.79 4.20
N PHE A 35 16.59 3.66 4.96
CA PHE A 35 16.63 3.63 6.42
C PHE A 35 16.02 2.36 7.01
N ALA A 36 14.90 1.90 6.46
CA ALA A 36 14.26 0.67 6.88
C ALA A 36 15.17 -0.55 6.67
N MET A 37 15.89 -0.59 5.54
CA MET A 37 16.85 -1.67 5.24
C MET A 37 18.01 -1.68 6.22
N LEU A 38 18.58 -0.51 6.51
CA LEU A 38 19.65 -0.37 7.48
C LEU A 38 19.20 -0.82 8.87
N THR A 39 18.04 -0.34 9.32
CA THR A 39 17.42 -0.71 10.60
C THR A 39 17.14 -2.21 10.67
N PHE A 40 16.60 -2.79 9.60
CA PHE A 40 16.31 -4.22 9.51
C PHE A 40 17.60 -5.07 9.66
N VAL A 41 18.65 -4.71 8.95
CA VAL A 41 19.95 -5.43 9.04
C VAL A 41 20.53 -5.35 10.45
N VAL A 42 20.61 -4.14 11.02
CA VAL A 42 21.19 -3.95 12.36
C VAL A 42 20.42 -4.76 13.41
N PHE A 43 19.10 -4.62 13.47
CA PHE A 43 18.31 -5.33 14.47
C PHE A 43 18.24 -6.84 14.23
N SER A 44 18.30 -7.30 12.97
CA SER A 44 18.38 -8.74 12.65
C SER A 44 19.68 -9.35 13.16
N VAL A 45 20.81 -8.65 12.99
CA VAL A 45 22.10 -9.10 13.51
C VAL A 45 22.08 -9.16 15.04
N VAL A 46 21.56 -8.14 15.70
CA VAL A 46 21.44 -8.12 17.16
C VAL A 46 20.55 -9.26 17.67
N LEU A 47 19.41 -9.49 17.02
CA LEU A 47 18.49 -10.57 17.38
C LEU A 47 19.14 -11.96 17.20
N PHE A 48 19.91 -12.15 16.13
CA PHE A 48 20.65 -13.38 15.87
C PHE A 48 21.72 -13.67 16.96
N ILE A 49 22.38 -12.62 17.44
CA ILE A 49 23.39 -12.74 18.52
C ILE A 49 22.73 -13.11 19.85
N TYR A 50 21.55 -12.51 20.15
CA TYR A 50 20.85 -12.79 21.41
C TYR A 50 20.27 -14.19 21.49
N ASN A 51 19.54 -14.62 20.47
CA ASN A 51 18.95 -15.96 20.43
C ASN A 51 18.63 -16.41 19.02
N LYS A 52 19.31 -17.45 18.56
CA LYS A 52 19.14 -18.02 17.21
C LYS A 52 17.74 -18.59 16.98
N VAL A 53 17.10 -19.15 18.02
CA VAL A 53 15.74 -19.73 17.91
C VAL A 53 14.72 -18.62 17.71
N VAL A 54 14.81 -17.56 18.49
CA VAL A 54 13.93 -16.38 18.35
C VAL A 54 14.09 -15.74 16.98
N PHE A 55 15.32 -15.61 16.50
CA PHE A 55 15.60 -15.11 15.14
C PHE A 55 14.98 -15.97 14.06
N ALA A 56 15.10 -17.30 14.17
CA ALA A 56 14.49 -18.23 13.19
C ALA A 56 12.96 -18.12 13.16
N ILE A 57 12.30 -18.01 14.31
CA ILE A 57 10.86 -17.83 14.41
C ILE A 57 10.43 -16.50 13.80
N PHE A 58 11.16 -15.41 14.10
CA PHE A 58 10.91 -14.10 13.52
C PHE A 58 11.03 -14.13 12.00
N LEU A 59 12.06 -14.78 11.46
CA LEU A 59 12.31 -14.90 10.03
C LEU A 59 11.22 -15.71 9.33
N LEU A 60 10.81 -16.85 9.87
CA LEU A 60 9.71 -17.66 9.37
C LEU A 60 8.39 -16.88 9.36
N GLY A 61 8.08 -16.18 10.45
CA GLY A 61 6.88 -15.33 10.53
C GLY A 61 6.90 -14.19 9.51
N SER A 62 8.07 -13.60 9.26
CA SER A 62 8.23 -12.56 8.25
C SER A 62 8.07 -13.09 6.82
N ILE A 63 8.51 -14.30 6.53
CA ILE A 63 8.29 -14.99 5.25
C ILE A 63 6.79 -15.30 5.05
N LEU A 64 6.10 -15.79 6.10
CA LEU A 64 4.65 -16.02 6.06
C LEU A 64 3.87 -14.73 5.79
N TYR A 65 4.25 -13.65 6.47
CA TYR A 65 3.69 -12.32 6.25
C TYR A 65 3.88 -11.86 4.80
N GLY A 66 5.10 -11.97 4.28
CA GLY A 66 5.42 -11.63 2.88
C GLY A 66 4.63 -12.47 1.88
N GLY A 67 4.52 -13.78 2.11
CA GLY A 67 3.69 -14.69 1.31
C GLY A 67 2.21 -14.30 1.31
N TRP A 68 1.67 -13.96 2.47
CA TRP A 68 0.30 -13.43 2.59
C TRP A 68 0.09 -12.17 1.75
N MET A 69 0.99 -11.20 1.88
CA MET A 69 0.93 -9.96 1.09
C MET A 69 1.00 -10.25 -0.42
N ALA A 70 1.88 -11.15 -0.84
CA ALA A 70 2.07 -11.53 -2.24
C ALA A 70 0.82 -12.13 -2.88
N LEU A 71 0.00 -12.87 -2.13
CA LEU A 71 -1.26 -13.44 -2.62
C LEU A 71 -2.27 -12.37 -3.07
N PHE A 72 -2.26 -11.21 -2.43
CA PHE A 72 -3.17 -10.12 -2.74
C PHE A 72 -2.67 -9.17 -3.85
N LEU A 73 -1.37 -9.20 -4.17
CA LEU A 73 -0.75 -8.27 -5.14
C LEU A 73 -1.48 -8.26 -6.50
N ARG A 74 -1.76 -9.45 -7.05
CA ARG A 74 -2.42 -9.56 -8.36
C ARG A 74 -3.83 -8.96 -8.38
N ARG A 75 -4.63 -9.25 -7.33
CA ARG A 75 -6.00 -8.73 -7.23
C ARG A 75 -6.01 -7.22 -7.01
N ARG A 76 -5.08 -6.73 -6.21
CA ARG A 76 -4.93 -5.30 -5.94
C ARG A 76 -4.54 -4.53 -7.19
N LYS A 77 -3.60 -5.05 -7.98
CA LYS A 77 -3.22 -4.46 -9.27
C LYS A 77 -4.42 -4.24 -10.19
N VAL A 78 -5.25 -5.27 -10.39
CA VAL A 78 -6.45 -5.18 -11.25
C VAL A 78 -7.44 -4.12 -10.74
N LEU A 79 -7.66 -4.07 -9.41
CA LEU A 79 -8.56 -3.08 -8.82
C LEU A 79 -8.00 -1.65 -8.87
N ASP A 80 -6.69 -1.48 -8.78
CA ASP A 80 -6.05 -0.17 -8.91
C ASP A 80 -6.18 0.37 -10.33
N TYR A 81 -6.07 -0.48 -11.37
CA TYR A 81 -6.36 -0.09 -12.76
C TYR A 81 -7.83 0.29 -12.97
N GLU A 82 -8.77 -0.52 -12.46
CA GLU A 82 -10.20 -0.20 -12.53
C GLU A 82 -10.51 1.13 -11.81
N LEU A 83 -9.88 1.36 -10.67
CA LEU A 83 -10.02 2.61 -9.91
C LEU A 83 -9.46 3.81 -10.68
N PHE A 84 -8.29 3.67 -11.29
CA PHE A 84 -7.66 4.70 -12.10
C PHE A 84 -8.55 5.10 -13.28
N GLU A 85 -9.09 4.12 -14.02
CA GLU A 85 -10.02 4.34 -15.11
C GLU A 85 -11.28 5.10 -14.68
N GLN A 86 -11.91 4.65 -13.58
CA GLN A 86 -13.11 5.31 -13.05
C GLN A 86 -12.81 6.73 -12.54
N GLN A 87 -11.65 6.98 -11.98
CA GLN A 87 -11.22 8.32 -11.60
C GLN A 87 -11.01 9.22 -12.84
N ALA A 88 -10.40 8.72 -13.90
CA ALA A 88 -10.24 9.48 -15.14
C ALA A 88 -11.60 9.85 -15.76
N ILE A 89 -12.55 8.91 -15.81
CA ILE A 89 -13.93 9.16 -16.27
C ILE A 89 -14.59 10.23 -15.39
N ASN A 90 -14.47 10.13 -14.08
CA ASN A 90 -15.04 11.10 -13.15
C ASN A 90 -14.43 12.51 -13.34
N ASN A 91 -13.12 12.60 -13.48
CA ASN A 91 -12.44 13.87 -13.72
C ASN A 91 -12.88 14.51 -15.05
N ASN A 92 -13.01 13.72 -16.11
CA ASN A 92 -13.51 14.19 -17.41
C ASN A 92 -14.96 14.70 -17.30
N ARG A 93 -15.84 13.95 -16.64
CA ARG A 93 -17.24 14.35 -16.43
C ARG A 93 -17.36 15.62 -15.60
N THR A 94 -16.56 15.73 -14.54
CA THR A 94 -16.55 16.92 -13.68
C THR A 94 -16.07 18.15 -14.48
N TYR A 95 -15.03 18.00 -15.29
CA TYR A 95 -14.55 19.07 -16.15
C TYR A 95 -15.61 19.49 -17.19
N GLU A 96 -16.21 18.54 -17.91
CA GLU A 96 -17.29 18.79 -18.85
C GLU A 96 -18.45 19.55 -18.16
N PHE A 97 -18.85 19.13 -16.98
CA PHE A 97 -19.91 19.75 -16.21
C PHE A 97 -19.62 21.22 -15.86
N ILE A 98 -18.38 21.50 -15.45
CA ILE A 98 -17.97 22.87 -15.09
C ILE A 98 -17.88 23.77 -16.33
N THR A 99 -17.27 23.29 -17.41
CA THR A 99 -17.04 24.10 -18.63
C THR A 99 -18.32 24.35 -19.42
N SER A 100 -19.24 23.39 -19.42
CA SER A 100 -20.52 23.49 -20.16
C SER A 100 -21.67 24.04 -19.30
N MET A 101 -21.40 24.57 -18.09
CA MET A 101 -22.45 25.00 -17.18
C MET A 101 -23.38 26.06 -17.77
N GLN A 102 -22.88 26.98 -18.58
CA GLN A 102 -23.69 27.99 -19.24
C GLN A 102 -24.64 27.37 -20.27
N GLU A 103 -24.18 26.43 -21.08
CA GLU A 103 -24.97 25.70 -22.06
C GLU A 103 -26.02 24.82 -21.40
N ILE A 104 -25.65 24.12 -20.33
CA ILE A 104 -26.56 23.28 -19.53
C ILE A 104 -27.73 24.09 -18.99
N LYS A 105 -27.47 25.32 -18.49
CA LYS A 105 -28.51 26.25 -18.02
C LYS A 105 -29.36 26.82 -19.13
N LEU A 106 -28.76 27.15 -20.27
CA LEU A 106 -29.51 27.66 -21.42
C LEU A 106 -30.46 26.62 -22.03
N GLN A 107 -30.09 25.33 -21.98
CA GLN A 107 -30.87 24.22 -22.50
C GLN A 107 -31.81 23.57 -21.47
N ASP A 108 -31.85 24.06 -20.24
CA ASP A 108 -32.65 23.51 -19.11
C ASP A 108 -32.47 21.98 -18.93
N CYS A 109 -31.20 21.48 -19.10
CA CYS A 109 -30.88 20.07 -19.05
C CYS A 109 -30.08 19.65 -17.79
N GLU A 110 -30.12 20.45 -16.73
CA GLU A 110 -29.36 20.25 -15.49
C GLU A 110 -29.68 18.92 -14.80
N GLN A 111 -30.96 18.53 -14.79
CA GLN A 111 -31.40 17.27 -14.15
C GLN A 111 -30.83 16.04 -14.86
N ARG A 112 -30.78 16.07 -16.20
CA ARG A 112 -30.21 14.97 -17.00
C ARG A 112 -28.70 14.86 -16.76
N LYS A 113 -28.00 15.99 -16.82
CA LYS A 113 -26.53 16.04 -16.61
C LYS A 113 -26.14 15.66 -15.20
N ARG A 114 -26.93 16.06 -14.20
CA ARG A 114 -26.77 15.64 -12.81
C ARG A 114 -26.90 14.12 -12.67
N LYS A 115 -27.86 13.49 -13.31
CA LYS A 115 -28.07 12.04 -13.26
C LYS A 115 -26.91 11.28 -13.91
N GLU A 116 -26.42 11.74 -15.06
CA GLU A 116 -25.23 11.18 -15.72
C GLU A 116 -23.98 11.24 -14.82
N TRP A 117 -23.80 12.35 -14.13
CA TRP A 117 -22.70 12.50 -13.17
C TRP A 117 -22.87 11.60 -11.93
N GLU A 118 -24.09 11.49 -11.41
CA GLU A 118 -24.44 10.63 -10.28
C GLU A 118 -24.16 9.15 -10.59
N GLU A 119 -24.48 8.68 -11.79
CA GLU A 119 -24.13 7.32 -12.24
C GLU A 119 -22.62 7.08 -12.25
N THR A 120 -21.83 8.07 -12.69
CA THR A 120 -20.38 8.01 -12.65
C THR A 120 -19.85 7.92 -11.21
N GLN A 121 -20.41 8.72 -10.29
CA GLN A 121 -20.07 8.67 -8.86
C GLN A 121 -20.39 7.32 -8.24
N VAL A 122 -21.54 6.74 -8.56
CA VAL A 122 -21.95 5.41 -8.06
C VAL A 122 -20.99 4.33 -8.53
N ASN A 123 -20.53 4.37 -9.79
CA ASN A 123 -19.58 3.42 -10.32
C ASN A 123 -18.21 3.55 -9.65
N LEU A 124 -17.70 4.77 -9.53
CA LEU A 124 -16.46 5.06 -8.80
C LEU A 124 -16.53 4.56 -7.35
N PHE A 125 -17.62 4.86 -6.66
CA PHE A 125 -17.85 4.40 -5.28
C PHE A 125 -17.83 2.87 -5.14
N ARG A 126 -18.45 2.15 -6.09
CA ARG A 126 -18.45 0.68 -6.10
C ARG A 126 -17.03 0.11 -6.22
N VAL A 127 -16.20 0.70 -7.09
CA VAL A 127 -14.81 0.25 -7.26
C VAL A 127 -13.99 0.59 -6.02
N GLN A 128 -14.14 1.79 -5.45
CA GLN A 128 -13.51 2.18 -4.19
C GLN A 128 -13.90 1.24 -3.04
N GLN A 129 -15.17 0.85 -2.95
CA GLN A 129 -15.65 -0.07 -1.92
C GLN A 129 -15.03 -1.48 -2.08
N LYS A 130 -14.90 -1.98 -3.32
CA LYS A 130 -14.20 -3.26 -3.59
C LYS A 130 -12.73 -3.18 -3.19
N SER A 131 -12.04 -2.09 -3.56
CA SER A 131 -10.63 -1.86 -3.21
C SER A 131 -10.44 -1.79 -1.70
N LEU A 132 -11.28 -1.02 -1.00
CA LEU A 132 -11.26 -0.90 0.45
C LEU A 132 -11.48 -2.27 1.15
N LYS A 133 -12.46 -3.05 0.69
CA LYS A 133 -12.73 -4.39 1.24
C LYS A 133 -11.52 -5.32 1.07
N LEU A 134 -10.89 -5.29 -0.10
CA LEU A 134 -9.69 -6.08 -0.35
C LEU A 134 -8.54 -5.66 0.58
N GLN A 135 -8.31 -4.35 0.71
CA GLN A 135 -7.30 -3.78 1.58
C GLN A 135 -7.53 -4.17 3.05
N GLN A 136 -8.75 -4.01 3.54
CA GLN A 136 -9.08 -4.39 4.93
C GLN A 136 -8.90 -5.89 5.20
N THR A 137 -9.27 -6.74 4.23
CA THR A 137 -9.06 -8.20 4.38
C THR A 137 -7.57 -8.54 4.41
N GLN A 138 -6.77 -7.91 3.55
CA GLN A 138 -5.32 -8.06 3.53
C GLN A 138 -4.69 -7.60 4.85
N GLU A 139 -5.09 -6.42 5.34
CA GLU A 139 -4.59 -5.82 6.57
C GLU A 139 -4.95 -6.63 7.81
N ALA A 140 -6.19 -7.09 7.93
CA ALA A 140 -6.63 -7.96 9.03
C ALA A 140 -5.80 -9.26 9.10
N GLY A 141 -5.56 -9.91 7.97
CA GLY A 141 -4.70 -11.10 7.92
C GLY A 141 -3.24 -10.80 8.24
N SER A 142 -2.73 -9.66 7.81
CA SER A 142 -1.37 -9.19 8.14
C SER A 142 -1.18 -8.96 9.64
N ILE A 143 -2.13 -8.26 10.27
CA ILE A 143 -2.13 -8.02 11.72
C ILE A 143 -2.18 -9.37 12.46
N PHE A 144 -3.07 -10.27 12.05
CA PHE A 144 -3.19 -11.59 12.67
C PHE A 144 -1.86 -12.38 12.62
N ILE A 145 -1.20 -12.44 11.47
CA ILE A 145 0.09 -13.13 11.30
C ILE A 145 1.16 -12.47 12.19
N ASN A 146 1.23 -11.14 12.23
CA ASN A 146 2.19 -10.42 13.07
C ASN A 146 1.95 -10.65 14.55
N GLU A 147 0.70 -10.62 15.02
CA GLU A 147 0.39 -10.84 16.43
C GLU A 147 0.67 -12.29 16.85
N VAL A 148 0.33 -13.28 16.03
CA VAL A 148 0.68 -14.68 16.30
C VAL A 148 2.20 -14.84 16.39
N LYS A 149 2.96 -14.26 15.47
CA LYS A 149 4.42 -14.25 15.50
C LYS A 149 4.95 -13.64 16.81
N ASN A 150 4.44 -12.48 17.22
CA ASN A 150 4.85 -11.78 18.42
C ASN A 150 4.57 -12.62 19.68
N ILE A 151 3.40 -13.25 19.76
CA ILE A 151 3.03 -14.14 20.86
C ILE A 151 3.98 -15.34 20.93
N VAL A 152 4.23 -16.01 19.82
CA VAL A 152 5.13 -17.18 19.76
C VAL A 152 6.53 -16.80 20.21
N VAL A 153 7.07 -15.69 19.72
CA VAL A 153 8.38 -15.19 20.13
C VAL A 153 8.41 -14.88 21.63
N THR A 154 7.37 -14.24 22.17
CA THR A 154 7.27 -13.91 23.60
C THR A 154 7.28 -15.16 24.45
N VAL A 155 6.51 -16.19 24.07
CA VAL A 155 6.45 -17.48 24.79
C VAL A 155 7.82 -18.18 24.78
N VAL A 156 8.48 -18.22 23.62
CA VAL A 156 9.81 -18.84 23.47
C VAL A 156 10.86 -18.08 24.27
N ALA A 157 10.85 -16.75 24.22
CA ALA A 157 11.77 -15.93 25.01
C ALA A 157 11.55 -16.10 26.53
N ALA A 158 10.29 -16.12 26.98
CA ALA A 158 9.94 -16.36 28.38
C ALA A 158 10.39 -17.77 28.84
N THR A 159 10.20 -18.78 28.01
CA THR A 159 10.66 -20.15 28.31
C THR A 159 12.19 -20.20 28.42
N ALA A 160 12.91 -19.50 27.53
CA ALA A 160 14.37 -19.41 27.60
C ALA A 160 14.86 -18.70 28.86
N VAL A 161 14.12 -17.72 29.39
CA VAL A 161 14.42 -17.07 30.67
C VAL A 161 14.22 -18.03 31.82
N ILE A 162 13.12 -18.79 31.87
CA ILE A 162 12.84 -19.80 32.91
C ILE A 162 13.91 -20.89 32.94
N GLN A 163 14.41 -21.29 31.77
CA GLN A 163 15.47 -22.29 31.63
C GLN A 163 16.87 -21.74 31.95
N GLY A 164 17.00 -20.45 32.24
CA GLY A 164 18.29 -19.82 32.53
C GLY A 164 19.19 -19.56 31.32
N HIS A 165 18.70 -19.76 30.10
CA HIS A 165 19.45 -19.51 28.87
C HIS A 165 19.42 -18.04 28.44
N MET A 166 18.56 -17.22 29.06
CA MET A 166 18.38 -15.80 28.73
C MET A 166 18.07 -15.01 29.99
N THR A 167 18.56 -13.79 30.11
CA THR A 167 18.18 -12.88 31.20
C THR A 167 16.86 -12.17 30.90
N LEU A 168 16.16 -11.71 31.94
CA LEU A 168 14.95 -10.91 31.81
C LEU A 168 15.19 -9.65 30.94
N GLY A 169 16.34 -8.99 31.12
CA GLY A 169 16.73 -7.83 30.34
C GLY A 169 16.89 -8.14 28.83
N MET A 170 17.44 -9.32 28.51
CA MET A 170 17.54 -9.79 27.11
C MET A 170 16.16 -10.07 26.51
N MET A 171 15.23 -10.63 27.27
CA MET A 171 13.84 -10.84 26.82
C MET A 171 13.16 -9.51 26.48
N LEU A 172 13.28 -8.51 27.36
CA LEU A 172 12.72 -7.17 27.10
C LEU A 172 13.36 -6.51 25.88
N ALA A 173 14.67 -6.66 25.72
CA ALA A 173 15.38 -6.16 24.52
C ALA A 173 14.89 -6.85 23.24
N VAL A 174 14.69 -8.17 23.27
CA VAL A 174 14.13 -8.93 22.14
C VAL A 174 12.73 -8.42 21.78
N GLN A 175 11.84 -8.20 22.75
CA GLN A 175 10.50 -7.67 22.51
C GLN A 175 10.55 -6.28 21.86
N TYR A 176 11.42 -5.40 22.38
CA TYR A 176 11.63 -4.08 21.81
C TYR A 176 12.12 -4.17 20.34
N ILE A 177 13.13 -5.00 20.08
CA ILE A 177 13.70 -5.20 18.74
C ILE A 177 12.65 -5.70 17.75
N ILE A 178 11.81 -6.67 18.14
CA ILE A 178 10.75 -7.20 17.29
C ILE A 178 9.70 -6.14 16.98
N GLY A 179 9.32 -5.33 17.96
CA GLY A 179 8.45 -4.18 17.73
C GLY A 179 9.04 -3.21 16.69
N GLN A 180 10.34 -2.94 16.76
CA GLN A 180 11.04 -2.08 15.80
C GLN A 180 11.21 -2.72 14.41
N LEU A 181 11.27 -4.05 14.32
CA LEU A 181 11.42 -4.77 13.05
C LEU A 181 10.11 -4.90 12.25
N ASN A 182 8.96 -4.77 12.88
CA ASN A 182 7.67 -4.87 12.17
C ASN A 182 7.52 -3.77 11.11
N SER A 183 7.82 -2.52 11.45
CA SER A 183 7.72 -1.38 10.53
C SER A 183 8.63 -1.50 9.30
N PRO A 184 9.94 -1.81 9.40
CA PRO A 184 10.79 -2.09 8.25
C PRO A 184 10.24 -3.19 7.34
N VAL A 185 9.71 -4.29 7.89
CA VAL A 185 9.13 -5.38 7.09
C VAL A 185 7.93 -4.88 6.27
N GLU A 186 7.03 -4.10 6.88
CA GLU A 186 5.90 -3.49 6.18
C GLU A 186 6.34 -2.50 5.11
N GLN A 187 7.34 -1.66 5.38
CA GLN A 187 7.88 -0.71 4.41
C GLN A 187 8.49 -1.41 3.20
N HIS A 188 9.24 -2.51 3.40
CA HIS A 188 9.77 -3.32 2.31
C HIS A 188 8.65 -3.89 1.44
N MET A 189 7.60 -4.44 2.04
CA MET A 189 6.48 -4.99 1.29
C MET A 189 5.72 -3.93 0.51
N ASN A 190 5.49 -2.76 1.09
CA ASN A 190 4.87 -1.63 0.41
C ASN A 190 5.74 -1.09 -0.75
N PHE A 191 7.06 -1.07 -0.58
CA PHE A 191 7.99 -0.70 -1.64
C PHE A 191 7.95 -1.69 -2.81
N PHE A 192 7.99 -2.99 -2.53
CA PHE A 192 7.85 -4.02 -3.56
C PHE A 192 6.52 -3.88 -4.32
N TYR A 193 5.44 -3.62 -3.61
CA TYR A 193 4.14 -3.37 -4.22
C TYR A 193 4.18 -2.16 -5.16
N SER A 194 4.67 -1.03 -4.68
CA SER A 194 4.78 0.19 -5.49
C SER A 194 5.70 0.00 -6.70
N SER A 195 6.84 -0.68 -6.52
CA SER A 195 7.79 -0.97 -7.59
C SER A 195 7.17 -1.82 -8.70
N ILE A 196 6.41 -2.88 -8.35
CA ILE A 196 5.73 -3.73 -9.34
C ILE A 196 4.67 -2.95 -10.11
N LEU A 197 3.95 -2.03 -9.45
CA LEU A 197 2.95 -1.19 -10.10
C LEU A 197 3.60 -0.26 -11.14
N TYR A 198 4.69 0.41 -10.75
CA TYR A 198 5.38 1.38 -11.63
C TYR A 198 6.14 0.74 -12.79
N THR A 199 6.77 -0.42 -12.58
CA THR A 199 7.50 -1.12 -13.66
C THR A 199 6.56 -1.72 -14.70
N SER A 200 5.33 -2.01 -14.34
CA SER A 200 4.32 -2.52 -15.29
C SER A 200 3.73 -1.42 -16.15
N ASP A 201 3.57 -0.19 -15.63
CA ASP A 201 3.11 0.96 -16.42
C ASP A 201 4.15 1.39 -17.47
N ALA A 202 5.45 1.27 -17.14
CA ALA A 202 6.54 1.58 -18.07
C ALA A 202 6.77 0.52 -19.17
N ALA A 203 6.14 -0.64 -19.08
CA ALA A 203 6.27 -1.71 -20.08
C ALA A 203 5.09 -1.75 -21.07
N ASP A 204 3.99 -1.05 -20.77
CA ASP A 204 2.79 -0.98 -21.61
C ASP A 204 2.70 0.32 -22.44
N ASP A 205 3.67 1.26 -22.27
CA ASP A 205 3.91 2.45 -23.10
C ASP A 205 5.00 2.17 -24.17
#